data_d869d3ea5b54b4e629267c8369d893ce
#
_entry.id   d869d3ea5b54b4e629267c8369d893ce
#
_cell.length_a   1.000
_cell.length_b   1.000
_cell.length_c   1.000
_cell.angle_alpha   90.00
_cell.angle_beta   90.00
_cell.angle_gamma   90.00
#
_symmetry.space_group_name_H-M   'P 1'
#
loop_
_entity.id
_entity.type
_entity.pdbx_description
1 polymer ?
#
loop_
_entity_poly.entity_id
_entity_poly.type
_entity_poly.pdbx_seq_one_letter_code
_entity_poly.pdbx_strand_id
1 'polypeptide(L)'
;MSTVTVAAAHLEPVLLDKRETVRKAVDAISEAARNGARLIAFPESFVPGFPVWTALRAPIHNHHLFTAFVGNSVYIDGPEVAEIRRAASRHDILVSIGISERNPASLGSVWNSNVLIAADGTVLNHHRKIVPTFYEKLVWTPGDGSGLRVVPTPLGRLGALICGENTNPLARYTLMAEAEQVHVSTYPPLWPTRDPASSGKNYDLENAIRIRAGAHSFEAKVFNVVVSSVFGAQSAQTLSALGEDAARVIEGSARGVSLVIDPFGDVISDVIRDEGLLYCDFDPDDILEPKQFHDLSGSYNRFDIFDLRVNRARREPVTFVNDVPFEARDSAPAAAHPHPEPAAGPVESRK
;
A
#
# COMPACT_ATOMS: atom_id res chain seq x y z
N MET A 1 -5.31 -27.87 -6.98
CA MET A 1 -5.18 -27.56 -5.55
C MET A 1 -6.55 -27.64 -4.89
N SER A 2 -6.63 -27.61 -3.57
CA SER A 2 -7.94 -27.50 -2.90
C SER A 2 -8.42 -26.05 -2.91
N THR A 3 -9.74 -25.86 -2.82
CA THR A 3 -10.38 -24.56 -2.66
C THR A 3 -9.72 -23.75 -1.53
N VAL A 4 -9.47 -22.47 -1.77
CA VAL A 4 -8.89 -21.55 -0.82
C VAL A 4 -9.83 -20.38 -0.55
N THR A 5 -9.89 -19.91 0.69
CA THR A 5 -10.64 -18.73 1.09
C THR A 5 -9.70 -17.52 1.13
N VAL A 6 -10.10 -16.42 0.52
CA VAL A 6 -9.41 -15.12 0.60
C VAL A 6 -10.31 -14.08 1.26
N ALA A 7 -9.70 -13.05 1.86
CA ALA A 7 -10.42 -11.93 2.43
C ALA A 7 -9.96 -10.60 1.82
N ALA A 8 -10.90 -9.70 1.49
CA ALA A 8 -10.62 -8.31 1.15
C ALA A 8 -11.12 -7.40 2.28
N ALA A 9 -10.21 -6.63 2.88
CA ALA A 9 -10.47 -5.75 4.01
C ALA A 9 -11.00 -4.39 3.51
N HIS A 10 -12.32 -4.30 3.27
CA HIS A 10 -12.97 -3.03 2.92
C HIS A 10 -13.20 -2.21 4.17
N LEU A 11 -12.14 -1.60 4.69
CA LEU A 11 -12.14 -0.96 6.01
C LEU A 11 -11.79 0.53 5.91
N GLU A 12 -12.33 1.34 6.83
CA GLU A 12 -11.87 2.71 7.05
C GLU A 12 -10.57 2.69 7.86
N PRO A 13 -9.44 3.26 7.36
CA PRO A 13 -8.26 3.50 8.19
C PRO A 13 -8.54 4.61 9.21
N VAL A 14 -7.80 4.65 10.30
CA VAL A 14 -7.79 5.82 11.18
C VAL A 14 -6.86 6.86 10.55
N LEU A 15 -7.46 7.77 9.78
CA LEU A 15 -6.72 8.70 8.93
C LEU A 15 -5.73 9.53 9.75
N LEU A 16 -4.45 9.52 9.34
CA LEU A 16 -3.31 10.17 9.99
C LEU A 16 -2.99 9.66 11.41
N ASP A 17 -3.43 8.43 11.72
CA ASP A 17 -3.03 7.72 12.93
C ASP A 17 -2.57 6.29 12.58
N LYS A 18 -1.25 6.13 12.45
CA LYS A 18 -0.65 4.84 12.10
C LYS A 18 -0.83 3.76 13.16
N ARG A 19 -0.87 4.14 14.46
CA ARG A 19 -0.97 3.18 15.55
C ARG A 19 -2.34 2.53 15.60
N GLU A 20 -3.38 3.36 15.57
CA GLU A 20 -4.76 2.86 15.56
C GLU A 20 -5.08 2.12 14.25
N THR A 21 -4.54 2.58 13.11
CA THR A 21 -4.72 1.86 11.83
C THR A 21 -4.04 0.50 11.86
N VAL A 22 -2.82 0.39 12.41
CA VAL A 22 -2.12 -0.90 12.55
C VAL A 22 -2.87 -1.82 13.50
N ARG A 23 -3.38 -1.32 14.64
CA ARG A 23 -4.22 -2.10 15.54
C ARG A 23 -5.44 -2.67 14.81
N LYS A 24 -6.15 -1.83 14.04
CA LYS A 24 -7.30 -2.26 13.22
C LYS A 24 -6.90 -3.33 12.18
N ALA A 25 -5.72 -3.17 11.56
CA ALA A 25 -5.20 -4.19 10.63
C ALA A 25 -4.94 -5.53 11.33
N VAL A 26 -4.34 -5.52 12.53
CA VAL A 26 -4.07 -6.72 13.33
C VAL A 26 -5.36 -7.42 13.74
N ASP A 27 -6.38 -6.66 14.15
CA ASP A 27 -7.70 -7.19 14.50
C ASP A 27 -8.36 -7.86 13.27
N ALA A 28 -8.30 -7.21 12.10
CA ALA A 28 -8.83 -7.75 10.85
C ALA A 28 -8.08 -9.01 10.38
N ILE A 29 -6.75 -9.06 10.54
CA ILE A 29 -5.94 -10.27 10.26
C ILE A 29 -6.41 -11.43 11.14
N SER A 30 -6.60 -11.19 12.43
CA SER A 30 -7.09 -12.20 13.37
C SER A 30 -8.50 -12.68 13.01
N GLU A 31 -9.40 -11.77 12.63
CA GLU A 31 -10.77 -12.10 12.23
C GLU A 31 -10.78 -12.91 10.93
N ALA A 32 -10.04 -12.49 9.90
CA ALA A 32 -9.97 -13.20 8.63
C ALA A 32 -9.47 -14.63 8.81
N ALA A 33 -8.40 -14.83 9.59
CA ALA A 33 -7.86 -16.14 9.87
C ALA A 33 -8.85 -17.05 10.62
N ARG A 34 -9.58 -16.52 11.61
CA ARG A 34 -10.64 -17.28 12.32
C ARG A 34 -11.77 -17.70 11.39
N ASN A 35 -12.04 -16.95 10.33
CA ASN A 35 -13.05 -17.28 9.31
C ASN A 35 -12.46 -18.13 8.16
N GLY A 36 -11.25 -18.67 8.31
CA GLY A 36 -10.64 -19.62 7.38
C GLY A 36 -9.89 -18.99 6.21
N ALA A 37 -9.78 -17.66 6.15
CA ALA A 37 -9.02 -17.02 5.08
C ALA A 37 -7.53 -17.37 5.15
N ARG A 38 -6.94 -17.66 3.99
CA ARG A 38 -5.51 -17.93 3.82
C ARG A 38 -4.73 -16.71 3.32
N LEU A 39 -5.44 -15.70 2.81
CA LEU A 39 -4.94 -14.39 2.41
C LEU A 39 -5.91 -13.32 2.89
N ILE A 40 -5.39 -12.26 3.46
CA ILE A 40 -6.12 -11.01 3.63
C ILE A 40 -5.41 -9.89 2.86
N ALA A 41 -6.16 -9.14 2.03
CA ALA A 41 -5.68 -7.99 1.30
C ALA A 41 -6.24 -6.70 1.90
N PHE A 42 -5.37 -5.70 2.13
CA PHE A 42 -5.72 -4.37 2.59
C PHE A 42 -5.60 -3.34 1.47
N PRO A 43 -6.34 -2.22 1.54
CA PRO A 43 -6.35 -1.18 0.53
C PRO A 43 -5.01 -0.49 0.28
N GLU A 44 -4.98 0.30 -0.81
CA GLU A 44 -3.90 1.25 -1.11
C GLU A 44 -3.68 2.22 0.04
N SER A 45 -2.39 2.36 0.47
CA SER A 45 -2.02 3.27 1.55
C SER A 45 -2.91 3.16 2.79
N PHE A 46 -3.28 1.93 3.19
CA PHE A 46 -4.12 1.72 4.37
C PHE A 46 -3.48 2.37 5.61
N VAL A 47 -2.16 2.26 5.77
CA VAL A 47 -1.41 2.96 6.82
C VAL A 47 -0.65 4.14 6.22
N PRO A 48 -0.96 5.37 6.61
CA PRO A 48 -1.91 5.90 7.59
C PRO A 48 -3.21 6.43 6.97
N GLY A 49 -3.69 5.85 5.90
CA GLY A 49 -4.82 6.29 5.10
C GLY A 49 -4.40 7.01 3.82
N PHE A 50 -5.28 6.97 2.80
CA PHE A 50 -5.04 7.61 1.52
C PHE A 50 -5.11 9.15 1.66
N PRO A 51 -4.16 9.92 1.12
CA PRO A 51 -4.07 11.37 1.30
C PRO A 51 -5.03 12.13 0.38
N VAL A 52 -6.34 11.89 0.50
CA VAL A 52 -7.39 12.50 -0.33
C VAL A 52 -7.39 14.03 -0.28
N TRP A 53 -6.89 14.61 0.81
CA TRP A 53 -6.77 16.06 1.02
C TRP A 53 -5.90 16.75 -0.05
N THR A 54 -5.03 16.01 -0.73
CA THR A 54 -4.20 16.55 -1.82
C THR A 54 -5.03 16.95 -3.04
N ALA A 55 -6.21 16.36 -3.22
CA ALA A 55 -7.16 16.71 -4.27
C ALA A 55 -8.09 17.86 -3.89
N LEU A 56 -8.19 18.21 -2.60
CA LEU A 56 -9.23 19.09 -2.06
C LEU A 56 -8.77 20.53 -1.89
N ARG A 57 -7.45 20.76 -1.74
CA ARG A 57 -6.86 22.10 -1.57
C ARG A 57 -5.50 22.18 -2.22
N ALA A 58 -5.12 23.41 -2.60
CA ALA A 58 -3.77 23.69 -3.12
C ALA A 58 -2.70 23.34 -2.06
N PRO A 59 -1.52 22.83 -2.49
CA PRO A 59 -0.45 22.39 -1.58
C PRO A 59 -0.03 23.45 -0.55
N ILE A 60 -0.03 24.73 -0.92
CA ILE A 60 0.35 25.85 -0.05
C ILE A 60 -0.55 25.99 1.20
N HIS A 61 -1.70 25.33 1.24
CA HIS A 61 -2.63 25.32 2.38
C HIS A 61 -2.60 24.01 3.16
N ASN A 62 -1.77 23.04 2.75
CA ASN A 62 -1.80 21.66 3.24
C ASN A 62 -0.53 21.26 4.03
N HIS A 63 0.35 22.21 4.38
CA HIS A 63 1.62 21.89 5.08
C HIS A 63 1.44 21.07 6.36
N HIS A 64 0.42 21.39 7.16
CA HIS A 64 0.12 20.67 8.39
C HIS A 64 -0.32 19.23 8.13
N LEU A 65 -1.13 18.99 7.08
CA LEU A 65 -1.56 17.64 6.67
C LEU A 65 -0.39 16.83 6.10
N PHE A 66 0.47 17.46 5.28
CA PHE A 66 1.67 16.83 4.79
C PHE A 66 2.61 16.41 5.93
N THR A 67 2.85 17.30 6.90
CA THR A 67 3.67 17.01 8.08
C THR A 67 3.09 15.86 8.91
N ALA A 68 1.78 15.89 9.16
CA ALA A 68 1.07 14.83 9.88
C ALA A 68 1.14 13.50 9.11
N PHE A 69 0.95 13.52 7.79
CA PHE A 69 1.00 12.35 6.93
C PHE A 69 2.38 11.69 6.95
N VAL A 70 3.45 12.47 6.73
CA VAL A 70 4.83 11.94 6.79
C VAL A 70 5.15 11.40 8.19
N GLY A 71 4.73 12.10 9.25
CA GLY A 71 4.92 11.65 10.64
C GLY A 71 4.22 10.33 10.96
N ASN A 72 3.10 10.06 10.28
CA ASN A 72 2.33 8.81 10.41
C ASN A 72 2.60 7.80 9.29
N SER A 73 3.43 8.11 8.32
CA SER A 73 3.98 7.11 7.39
C SER A 73 4.99 6.20 8.10
N VAL A 74 5.21 4.99 7.59
CA VAL A 74 5.95 3.94 8.30
C VAL A 74 7.22 3.53 7.53
N TYR A 75 8.25 3.07 8.23
CA TYR A 75 9.40 2.43 7.59
C TYR A 75 9.09 0.96 7.33
N ILE A 76 9.62 0.42 6.24
CA ILE A 76 9.41 -1.01 5.88
C ILE A 76 9.96 -1.96 6.96
N ASP A 77 11.04 -1.58 7.62
CA ASP A 77 11.68 -2.29 8.74
C ASP A 77 11.27 -1.73 10.11
N GLY A 78 10.24 -0.84 10.13
CA GLY A 78 9.76 -0.18 11.34
C GLY A 78 8.88 -1.07 12.23
N PRO A 79 8.59 -0.60 13.45
CA PRO A 79 7.82 -1.35 14.45
C PRO A 79 6.39 -1.65 13.99
N GLU A 80 5.78 -0.77 13.20
CA GLU A 80 4.42 -0.91 12.69
C GLU A 80 4.32 -2.10 11.71
N VAL A 81 5.22 -2.17 10.74
CA VAL A 81 5.28 -3.30 9.79
C VAL A 81 5.67 -4.59 10.54
N ALA A 82 6.58 -4.51 11.52
CA ALA A 82 6.93 -5.65 12.36
C ALA A 82 5.72 -6.18 13.16
N GLU A 83 4.80 -5.34 13.59
CA GLU A 83 3.56 -5.75 14.28
C GLU A 83 2.62 -6.52 13.34
N ILE A 84 2.43 -6.02 12.11
CA ILE A 84 1.64 -6.70 11.07
C ILE A 84 2.27 -8.05 10.72
N ARG A 85 3.59 -8.13 10.58
CA ARG A 85 4.33 -9.38 10.32
C ARG A 85 4.14 -10.40 11.45
N ARG A 86 4.15 -9.94 12.70
CA ARG A 86 3.86 -10.81 13.86
C ARG A 86 2.41 -11.31 13.86
N ALA A 87 1.45 -10.48 13.42
CA ALA A 87 0.06 -10.90 13.29
C ALA A 87 -0.09 -11.95 12.19
N ALA A 88 0.52 -11.75 11.01
CA ALA A 88 0.55 -12.73 9.93
C ALA A 88 1.08 -14.09 10.43
N SER A 89 2.22 -14.08 11.12
CA SER A 89 2.84 -15.30 11.67
C SER A 89 2.01 -15.96 12.77
N ARG A 90 1.42 -15.18 13.67
CA ARG A 90 0.58 -15.72 14.75
C ARG A 90 -0.66 -16.43 14.23
N HIS A 91 -1.21 -15.95 13.14
CA HIS A 91 -2.49 -16.43 12.58
C HIS A 91 -2.33 -17.32 11.34
N ASP A 92 -1.09 -17.65 10.94
CA ASP A 92 -0.78 -18.46 9.76
C ASP A 92 -1.51 -18.00 8.48
N ILE A 93 -1.46 -16.70 8.19
CA ILE A 93 -2.18 -16.07 7.07
C ILE A 93 -1.26 -15.16 6.26
N LEU A 94 -1.40 -15.23 4.93
CA LEU A 94 -0.76 -14.27 4.02
C LEU A 94 -1.41 -12.89 4.16
N VAL A 95 -0.61 -11.83 4.10
CA VAL A 95 -1.09 -10.45 4.18
C VAL A 95 -0.55 -9.64 3.01
N SER A 96 -1.45 -8.97 2.28
CA SER A 96 -1.10 -7.89 1.35
C SER A 96 -1.58 -6.57 1.94
N ILE A 97 -0.68 -5.62 2.18
CA ILE A 97 -1.05 -4.35 2.82
C ILE A 97 -0.42 -3.13 2.14
N GLY A 98 -1.27 -2.13 1.89
CA GLY A 98 -0.84 -0.82 1.40
C GLY A 98 -0.32 0.07 2.53
N ILE A 99 0.84 0.65 2.35
CA ILE A 99 1.45 1.60 3.30
C ILE A 99 1.96 2.84 2.57
N SER A 100 1.94 3.98 3.25
CA SER A 100 2.81 5.11 2.90
C SER A 100 4.15 4.90 3.57
N GLU A 101 5.16 4.61 2.75
CA GLU A 101 6.50 4.21 3.19
C GLU A 101 7.41 5.41 3.33
N ARG A 102 8.05 5.57 4.48
CA ARG A 102 9.07 6.60 4.70
C ARG A 102 10.39 6.23 4.03
N ASN A 103 11.02 7.25 3.45
CA ASN A 103 12.35 7.12 2.90
C ASN A 103 13.41 7.35 3.99
N PRO A 104 14.27 6.37 4.31
CA PRO A 104 15.31 6.54 5.33
C PRO A 104 16.38 7.57 4.91
N ALA A 105 16.55 7.81 3.61
CA ALA A 105 17.51 8.78 3.08
C ALA A 105 16.93 10.20 2.95
N SER A 106 15.60 10.40 3.17
CA SER A 106 14.95 11.71 2.99
C SER A 106 13.73 11.84 3.88
N LEU A 107 13.74 12.80 4.79
CA LEU A 107 12.64 13.01 5.75
C LEU A 107 11.35 13.52 5.11
N GLY A 108 11.41 14.16 3.96
CA GLY A 108 10.26 14.73 3.25
C GLY A 108 9.78 13.89 2.07
N SER A 109 10.37 12.71 1.83
CA SER A 109 10.01 11.82 0.72
C SER A 109 9.36 10.56 1.25
N VAL A 110 8.22 10.20 0.65
CA VAL A 110 7.48 8.98 0.96
C VAL A 110 7.08 8.27 -0.32
N TRP A 111 6.93 6.95 -0.28
CA TRP A 111 6.42 6.14 -1.37
C TRP A 111 5.05 5.56 -1.01
N ASN A 112 4.26 5.32 -2.02
CA ASN A 112 3.07 4.48 -1.93
C ASN A 112 3.51 3.03 -2.19
N SER A 113 3.40 2.17 -1.19
CA SER A 113 3.96 0.82 -1.25
C SER A 113 2.92 -0.24 -0.90
N ASN A 114 3.05 -1.41 -1.54
CA ASN A 114 2.35 -2.63 -1.16
C ASN A 114 3.37 -3.63 -0.64
N VAL A 115 3.07 -4.27 0.49
CA VAL A 115 3.91 -5.27 1.13
C VAL A 115 3.17 -6.60 1.17
N LEU A 116 3.75 -7.63 0.55
CA LEU A 116 3.28 -9.00 0.65
C LEU A 116 4.06 -9.72 1.76
N ILE A 117 3.34 -10.26 2.73
CA ILE A 117 3.90 -10.91 3.92
C ILE A 117 3.42 -12.36 3.94
N ALA A 118 4.37 -13.29 4.11
CA ALA A 118 4.09 -14.71 4.26
C ALA A 118 3.44 -15.05 5.59
N ALA A 119 2.84 -16.22 5.67
CA ALA A 119 2.24 -16.75 6.88
C ALA A 119 3.24 -16.99 8.03
N ASP A 120 4.55 -16.99 7.77
CA ASP A 120 5.60 -17.00 8.80
C ASP A 120 6.08 -15.60 9.22
N GLY A 121 5.50 -14.54 8.61
CA GLY A 121 5.88 -13.16 8.83
C GLY A 121 7.05 -12.66 7.97
N THR A 122 7.55 -13.46 7.03
CA THR A 122 8.59 -13.03 6.07
C THR A 122 7.99 -12.07 5.03
N VAL A 123 8.69 -11.01 4.69
CA VAL A 123 8.31 -10.14 3.57
C VAL A 123 8.68 -10.84 2.26
N LEU A 124 7.67 -11.21 1.48
CA LEU A 124 7.82 -11.90 0.19
C LEU A 124 8.08 -10.91 -0.95
N ASN A 125 7.38 -9.78 -0.94
CA ASN A 125 7.57 -8.70 -1.91
C ASN A 125 7.32 -7.34 -1.28
N HIS A 126 8.05 -6.34 -1.77
CA HIS A 126 7.93 -4.95 -1.38
C HIS A 126 7.91 -4.11 -2.65
N HIS A 127 6.71 -3.74 -3.08
CA HIS A 127 6.47 -2.98 -4.29
C HIS A 127 6.17 -1.52 -3.97
N ARG A 128 6.96 -0.60 -4.52
CA ARG A 128 6.69 0.84 -4.53
C ARG A 128 5.98 1.21 -5.82
N LYS A 129 4.83 1.89 -5.73
CA LYS A 129 4.07 2.36 -6.90
C LYS A 129 4.99 3.07 -7.88
N ILE A 130 5.06 2.58 -9.11
CA ILE A 130 6.01 3.03 -10.13
C ILE A 130 5.84 4.53 -10.39
N VAL A 131 4.59 4.96 -10.56
CA VAL A 131 4.24 6.37 -10.79
C VAL A 131 3.00 6.74 -10.00
N PRO A 132 3.09 7.67 -9.04
CA PRO A 132 1.90 8.25 -8.41
C PRO A 132 1.00 8.94 -9.44
N THR A 133 -0.31 8.81 -9.27
CA THR A 133 -1.30 9.23 -10.26
C THR A 133 -1.82 10.63 -9.95
N PHE A 134 -1.79 11.55 -10.94
CA PHE A 134 -2.38 12.89 -10.87
C PHE A 134 -1.93 13.68 -9.63
N TYR A 135 -2.83 14.02 -8.71
CA TYR A 135 -2.52 14.77 -7.48
C TYR A 135 -1.74 13.97 -6.43
N GLU A 136 -1.66 12.65 -6.55
CA GLU A 136 -0.80 11.81 -5.69
C GLU A 136 0.68 12.22 -5.78
N LYS A 137 1.11 12.79 -6.91
CA LYS A 137 2.46 13.33 -7.13
C LYS A 137 2.84 14.47 -6.18
N LEU A 138 1.84 15.08 -5.52
CA LEU A 138 2.07 16.11 -4.51
C LEU A 138 2.56 15.55 -3.17
N VAL A 139 2.49 14.23 -2.98
CA VAL A 139 2.82 13.55 -1.74
C VAL A 139 3.83 12.45 -1.95
N TRP A 140 3.61 11.57 -2.94
CA TRP A 140 4.46 10.39 -3.14
C TRP A 140 5.49 10.58 -4.24
N THR A 141 6.66 10.01 -3.99
CA THR A 141 7.76 9.88 -4.94
C THR A 141 7.54 8.66 -5.83
N PRO A 142 7.91 8.70 -7.12
CA PRO A 142 7.90 7.51 -7.98
C PRO A 142 8.76 6.39 -7.42
N GLY A 143 8.24 5.17 -7.52
CA GLY A 143 8.96 3.94 -7.16
C GLY A 143 9.93 3.48 -8.25
N ASP A 144 10.30 2.22 -8.16
CA ASP A 144 11.18 1.52 -9.11
C ASP A 144 10.59 0.16 -9.52
N GLY A 145 11.28 -0.55 -10.41
CA GLY A 145 10.81 -1.84 -10.91
C GLY A 145 11.14 -3.03 -10.00
N SER A 146 11.78 -2.84 -8.84
CA SER A 146 12.26 -3.94 -8.00
C SER A 146 11.13 -4.83 -7.48
N GLY A 147 9.97 -4.23 -7.20
CA GLY A 147 8.77 -4.91 -6.70
C GLY A 147 7.81 -5.43 -7.77
N LEU A 148 8.09 -5.24 -9.08
CA LEU A 148 7.32 -5.86 -10.16
C LEU A 148 7.65 -7.35 -10.25
N ARG A 149 7.14 -8.14 -9.29
CA ARG A 149 7.42 -9.55 -9.11
C ARG A 149 6.19 -10.32 -8.72
N VAL A 150 6.15 -11.57 -9.15
CA VAL A 150 5.21 -12.58 -8.68
C VAL A 150 5.96 -13.52 -7.74
N VAL A 151 5.38 -13.81 -6.59
CA VAL A 151 6.02 -14.65 -5.57
C VAL A 151 5.29 -15.96 -5.38
N PRO A 152 5.99 -17.08 -5.18
CA PRO A 152 5.36 -18.36 -4.88
C PRO A 152 4.74 -18.32 -3.47
N THR A 153 3.52 -18.81 -3.36
CA THR A 153 2.79 -18.94 -2.08
C THR A 153 2.02 -20.26 -2.04
N PRO A 154 1.50 -20.68 -0.88
CA PRO A 154 0.60 -21.83 -0.80
C PRO A 154 -0.71 -21.67 -1.59
N LEU A 155 -1.08 -20.44 -1.98
CA LEU A 155 -2.25 -20.13 -2.83
C LEU A 155 -1.93 -20.11 -4.32
N GLY A 156 -0.73 -20.49 -4.71
CA GLY A 156 -0.21 -20.28 -6.06
C GLY A 156 0.69 -19.05 -6.15
N ARG A 157 0.96 -18.61 -7.35
CA ARG A 157 1.87 -17.48 -7.66
C ARG A 157 1.12 -16.16 -7.54
N LEU A 158 1.47 -15.37 -6.53
CA LEU A 158 0.79 -14.15 -6.12
C LEU A 158 1.52 -12.90 -6.60
N GLY A 159 0.80 -12.01 -7.30
CA GLY A 159 1.24 -10.68 -7.70
C GLY A 159 0.37 -9.58 -7.09
N ALA A 160 0.83 -8.33 -7.15
CA ALA A 160 0.06 -7.17 -6.71
C ALA A 160 0.44 -5.91 -7.48
N LEU A 161 -0.55 -5.07 -7.80
CA LEU A 161 -0.39 -3.74 -8.37
C LEU A 161 -1.27 -2.72 -7.64
N ILE A 162 -0.81 -1.47 -7.61
CA ILE A 162 -1.44 -0.40 -6.86
C ILE A 162 -2.24 0.51 -7.80
N CYS A 163 -3.57 0.53 -7.68
CA CYS A 163 -4.52 1.47 -8.30
C CYS A 163 -4.28 1.68 -9.82
N GLY A 164 -3.81 2.85 -10.19
CA GLY A 164 -3.55 3.25 -11.58
C GLY A 164 -2.57 2.36 -12.32
N GLU A 165 -1.68 1.65 -11.64
CA GLU A 165 -0.76 0.68 -12.25
C GLU A 165 -1.49 -0.46 -12.95
N ASN A 166 -2.67 -0.83 -12.44
CA ASN A 166 -3.54 -1.81 -13.10
C ASN A 166 -4.06 -1.34 -14.48
N THR A 167 -3.84 -0.08 -14.86
CA THR A 167 -4.09 0.43 -16.21
C THR A 167 -2.89 0.26 -17.14
N ASN A 168 -1.68 0.07 -16.57
CA ASN A 168 -0.45 -0.03 -17.37
C ASN A 168 -0.27 -1.45 -17.92
N PRO A 169 -0.44 -1.67 -19.24
CA PRO A 169 -0.34 -3.00 -19.83
C PRO A 169 1.06 -3.62 -19.69
N LEU A 170 2.12 -2.80 -19.61
CA LEU A 170 3.49 -3.31 -19.46
C LEU A 170 3.73 -3.81 -18.02
N ALA A 171 3.18 -3.13 -16.99
CA ALA A 171 3.26 -3.62 -15.61
C ALA A 171 2.47 -4.92 -15.45
N ARG A 172 1.23 -4.99 -15.99
CA ARG A 172 0.42 -6.21 -15.99
C ARG A 172 1.11 -7.36 -16.72
N TYR A 173 1.62 -7.10 -17.92
CA TYR A 173 2.32 -8.11 -18.70
C TYR A 173 3.59 -8.63 -17.99
N THR A 174 4.30 -7.77 -17.24
CA THR A 174 5.46 -8.20 -16.45
C THR A 174 5.08 -9.26 -15.42
N LEU A 175 3.92 -9.13 -14.76
CA LEU A 175 3.43 -10.13 -13.81
C LEU A 175 2.91 -11.39 -14.52
N MET A 176 2.20 -11.23 -15.65
CA MET A 176 1.76 -12.37 -16.50
C MET A 176 2.93 -13.25 -16.91
N ALA A 177 4.06 -12.64 -17.31
CA ALA A 177 5.27 -13.34 -17.74
C ALA A 177 5.98 -14.11 -16.60
N GLU A 178 5.58 -13.89 -15.35
CA GLU A 178 6.04 -14.67 -14.19
C GLU A 178 5.02 -15.74 -13.75
N ALA A 179 4.10 -16.11 -14.64
CA ALA A 179 3.07 -17.13 -14.40
C ALA A 179 2.20 -16.81 -13.17
N GLU A 180 1.74 -15.58 -13.05
CA GLU A 180 0.78 -15.17 -12.03
C GLU A 180 -0.49 -16.02 -12.05
N GLN A 181 -1.01 -16.35 -10.88
CA GLN A 181 -2.25 -17.13 -10.69
C GLN A 181 -3.29 -16.36 -9.88
N VAL A 182 -2.82 -15.61 -8.88
CA VAL A 182 -3.64 -14.76 -8.04
C VAL A 182 -3.06 -13.35 -8.06
N HIS A 183 -3.92 -12.36 -8.29
CA HIS A 183 -3.57 -10.95 -8.29
C HIS A 183 -4.24 -10.21 -7.14
N VAL A 184 -3.57 -9.23 -6.56
CA VAL A 184 -4.16 -8.27 -5.63
C VAL A 184 -4.15 -6.89 -6.26
N SER A 185 -5.33 -6.31 -6.46
CA SER A 185 -5.51 -4.93 -6.94
C SER A 185 -5.96 -4.05 -5.78
N THR A 186 -5.15 -3.07 -5.40
CA THR A 186 -5.48 -2.15 -4.29
C THR A 186 -5.91 -0.79 -4.79
N TYR A 187 -6.91 -0.17 -4.14
CA TYR A 187 -7.48 1.11 -4.56
C TYR A 187 -7.77 2.03 -3.38
N PRO A 188 -7.88 3.37 -3.63
CA PRO A 188 -8.26 4.34 -2.62
C PRO A 188 -9.77 4.30 -2.32
N PRO A 189 -10.25 4.95 -1.24
CA PRO A 189 -11.67 4.99 -0.88
C PRO A 189 -12.52 5.84 -1.84
N LEU A 190 -11.92 6.89 -2.38
CA LEU A 190 -12.49 7.80 -3.39
C LEU A 190 -11.35 8.46 -4.17
N TRP A 191 -11.64 8.92 -5.37
CA TRP A 191 -10.61 9.52 -6.21
C TRP A 191 -11.19 10.67 -7.05
N PRO A 192 -11.41 11.85 -6.44
CA PRO A 192 -12.00 13.00 -7.12
C PRO A 192 -11.06 13.53 -8.22
N THR A 193 -11.62 13.76 -9.41
CA THR A 193 -10.86 14.33 -10.53
C THR A 193 -11.36 15.71 -10.93
N ARG A 194 -12.52 16.11 -10.39
CA ARG A 194 -13.21 17.34 -10.75
C ARG A 194 -14.11 17.81 -9.61
N ASP A 195 -14.27 19.12 -9.46
CA ASP A 195 -15.32 19.69 -8.60
C ASP A 195 -16.69 19.34 -9.19
N PRO A 196 -17.60 18.71 -8.41
CA PRO A 196 -18.95 18.40 -8.87
C PRO A 196 -19.75 19.61 -9.37
N ALA A 197 -19.43 20.82 -8.90
CA ALA A 197 -20.06 22.06 -9.38
C ALA A 197 -19.56 22.50 -10.77
N SER A 198 -18.48 21.93 -11.28
CA SER A 198 -17.94 22.25 -12.60
C SER A 198 -18.55 21.38 -13.70
N SER A 199 -18.56 21.87 -14.94
CA SER A 199 -19.05 21.10 -16.09
C SER A 199 -18.14 19.92 -16.41
N GLY A 200 -18.73 18.84 -16.96
CA GLY A 200 -18.05 17.63 -17.39
C GLY A 200 -18.33 16.41 -16.47
N LYS A 201 -17.90 15.23 -16.94
CA LYS A 201 -18.12 13.97 -16.22
C LYS A 201 -17.05 13.77 -15.13
N ASN A 202 -17.48 13.53 -13.91
CA ASN A 202 -16.56 13.11 -12.84
C ASN A 202 -16.12 11.65 -13.04
N TYR A 203 -15.05 11.27 -12.38
CA TYR A 203 -14.47 9.94 -12.46
C TYR A 203 -15.31 8.94 -11.66
N ASP A 204 -15.77 7.89 -12.33
CA ASP A 204 -16.47 6.78 -11.70
C ASP A 204 -15.44 5.74 -11.25
N LEU A 205 -15.10 5.78 -9.96
CA LEU A 205 -14.06 4.92 -9.40
C LEU A 205 -14.47 3.44 -9.42
N GLU A 206 -15.73 3.11 -9.10
CA GLU A 206 -16.22 1.73 -9.13
C GLU A 206 -16.11 1.15 -10.54
N ASN A 207 -16.62 1.86 -11.55
CA ASN A 207 -16.54 1.41 -12.93
C ASN A 207 -15.07 1.26 -13.40
N ALA A 208 -14.20 2.20 -13.02
CA ALA A 208 -12.79 2.15 -13.37
C ALA A 208 -12.05 0.98 -12.68
N ILE A 209 -12.39 0.63 -11.45
CA ILE A 209 -11.90 -0.56 -10.74
C ILE A 209 -12.29 -1.82 -11.52
N ARG A 210 -13.58 -1.98 -11.86
CA ARG A 210 -14.10 -3.15 -12.59
C ARG A 210 -13.42 -3.33 -13.95
N ILE A 211 -13.25 -2.25 -14.72
CA ILE A 211 -12.59 -2.30 -16.04
C ILE A 211 -11.13 -2.76 -15.89
N ARG A 212 -10.37 -2.18 -14.96
CA ARG A 212 -8.94 -2.50 -14.79
C ARG A 212 -8.71 -3.90 -14.27
N ALA A 213 -9.43 -4.25 -13.21
CA ALA A 213 -9.30 -5.54 -12.57
C ALA A 213 -9.82 -6.66 -13.48
N GLY A 214 -10.98 -6.47 -14.14
CA GLY A 214 -11.53 -7.40 -15.11
C GLY A 214 -10.61 -7.59 -16.32
N ALA A 215 -10.01 -6.51 -16.85
CA ALA A 215 -9.05 -6.62 -17.95
C ALA A 215 -7.83 -7.45 -17.55
N HIS A 216 -7.27 -7.23 -16.36
CA HIS A 216 -6.11 -8.01 -15.90
C HIS A 216 -6.48 -9.47 -15.69
N SER A 217 -7.61 -9.77 -15.01
CA SER A 217 -8.08 -11.14 -14.82
C SER A 217 -8.28 -11.86 -16.15
N PHE A 218 -8.97 -11.20 -17.09
CA PHE A 218 -9.26 -11.78 -18.41
C PHE A 218 -8.02 -12.00 -19.26
N GLU A 219 -7.11 -11.03 -19.30
CA GLU A 219 -5.88 -11.11 -20.12
C GLU A 219 -4.86 -12.09 -19.53
N ALA A 220 -4.67 -12.06 -18.20
CA ALA A 220 -3.71 -12.90 -17.49
C ALA A 220 -4.24 -14.31 -17.18
N LYS A 221 -5.59 -14.49 -17.21
CA LYS A 221 -6.26 -15.67 -16.72
C LYS A 221 -5.92 -15.96 -15.25
N VAL A 222 -6.20 -14.96 -14.39
CA VAL A 222 -5.91 -15.02 -12.96
C VAL A 222 -7.14 -14.67 -12.13
N PHE A 223 -7.19 -15.15 -10.90
CA PHE A 223 -8.09 -14.62 -9.89
C PHE A 223 -7.58 -13.27 -9.40
N ASN A 224 -8.47 -12.28 -9.18
CA ASN A 224 -8.10 -10.95 -8.73
C ASN A 224 -8.88 -10.56 -7.48
N VAL A 225 -8.17 -10.42 -6.37
CA VAL A 225 -8.69 -9.90 -5.10
C VAL A 225 -8.60 -8.38 -5.15
N VAL A 226 -9.72 -7.73 -5.38
CA VAL A 226 -9.85 -6.28 -5.50
C VAL A 226 -10.22 -5.70 -4.16
N VAL A 227 -9.40 -4.78 -3.64
CA VAL A 227 -9.64 -4.15 -2.35
C VAL A 227 -9.51 -2.65 -2.40
N SER A 228 -10.53 -1.96 -1.88
CA SER A 228 -10.57 -0.52 -1.67
C SER A 228 -10.89 -0.21 -0.21
N SER A 229 -10.53 0.97 0.28
CA SER A 229 -10.88 1.41 1.62
C SER A 229 -12.23 2.16 1.66
N VAL A 230 -12.75 2.31 2.87
CA VAL A 230 -13.92 3.16 3.15
C VAL A 230 -13.45 4.58 3.48
N PHE A 231 -14.18 5.58 2.99
CA PHE A 231 -14.12 6.94 3.47
C PHE A 231 -15.35 7.18 4.34
N GLY A 232 -15.22 6.94 5.63
CA GLY A 232 -16.31 6.98 6.58
C GLY A 232 -16.35 8.28 7.40
N ALA A 233 -17.10 8.25 8.49
CA ALA A 233 -17.35 9.41 9.33
C ALA A 233 -16.08 9.94 10.01
N GLN A 234 -15.14 9.06 10.39
CA GLN A 234 -13.90 9.45 11.05
C GLN A 234 -12.96 10.22 10.10
N SER A 235 -12.81 9.75 8.86
CA SER A 235 -12.05 10.45 7.83
C SER A 235 -12.68 11.80 7.48
N ALA A 236 -14.02 11.85 7.39
CA ALA A 236 -14.75 13.07 7.14
C ALA A 236 -14.56 14.08 8.30
N GLN A 237 -14.59 13.64 9.56
CA GLN A 237 -14.33 14.48 10.72
C GLN A 237 -12.90 15.04 10.72
N THR A 238 -11.90 14.18 10.43
CA THR A 238 -10.48 14.59 10.36
C THR A 238 -10.26 15.67 9.30
N LEU A 239 -10.99 15.62 8.20
CA LEU A 239 -10.88 16.58 7.10
C LEU A 239 -11.92 17.72 7.15
N SER A 240 -12.76 17.78 8.17
CA SER A 240 -13.82 18.80 8.30
C SER A 240 -13.29 20.24 8.27
N ALA A 241 -12.07 20.48 8.80
CA ALA A 241 -11.39 21.78 8.78
C ALA A 241 -11.04 22.28 7.35
N LEU A 242 -11.15 21.44 6.31
CA LEU A 242 -10.94 21.87 4.92
C LEU A 242 -12.11 22.67 4.35
N GLY A 243 -13.27 22.69 5.04
CA GLY A 243 -14.41 23.54 4.71
C GLY A 243 -15.40 22.93 3.72
N GLU A 244 -16.45 23.71 3.41
CA GLU A 244 -17.62 23.24 2.65
C GLU A 244 -17.30 22.82 1.22
N ASP A 245 -16.35 23.47 0.55
CA ASP A 245 -15.94 23.10 -0.82
C ASP A 245 -15.32 21.68 -0.84
N ALA A 246 -14.48 21.37 0.14
CA ALA A 246 -13.92 20.04 0.28
C ALA A 246 -14.98 18.98 0.57
N ALA A 247 -15.94 19.30 1.47
CA ALA A 247 -17.06 18.41 1.79
C ALA A 247 -17.89 18.10 0.53
N ARG A 248 -18.23 19.11 -0.26
CA ARG A 248 -18.97 18.94 -1.52
C ARG A 248 -18.23 18.02 -2.51
N VAL A 249 -16.90 18.18 -2.66
CA VAL A 249 -16.11 17.31 -3.53
C VAL A 249 -16.09 15.88 -3.02
N ILE A 250 -15.94 15.67 -1.70
CA ILE A 250 -15.97 14.35 -1.07
C ILE A 250 -17.34 13.69 -1.29
N GLU A 251 -18.44 14.38 -1.05
CA GLU A 251 -19.80 13.87 -1.21
C GLU A 251 -20.11 13.51 -2.67
N GLY A 252 -19.68 14.35 -3.61
CA GLY A 252 -19.91 14.14 -5.05
C GLY A 252 -18.96 13.14 -5.72
N SER A 253 -18.02 12.55 -4.98
CA SER A 253 -17.07 11.57 -5.53
C SER A 253 -17.56 10.14 -5.40
N ALA A 254 -17.48 9.36 -6.49
CA ALA A 254 -17.74 7.93 -6.46
C ALA A 254 -16.79 7.20 -5.50
N ARG A 255 -17.35 6.26 -4.75
CA ARG A 255 -16.60 5.44 -3.79
C ARG A 255 -15.93 4.25 -4.48
N GLY A 256 -14.86 3.75 -3.88
CA GLY A 256 -14.27 2.47 -4.22
C GLY A 256 -15.11 1.30 -3.72
N VAL A 257 -14.85 0.13 -4.28
CA VAL A 257 -15.52 -1.12 -3.92
C VAL A 257 -14.51 -2.24 -3.77
N SER A 258 -14.87 -3.27 -3.00
CA SER A 258 -14.09 -4.51 -2.93
C SER A 258 -14.91 -5.67 -3.48
N LEU A 259 -14.24 -6.56 -4.23
CA LEU A 259 -14.84 -7.71 -4.92
C LEU A 259 -13.75 -8.70 -5.34
N VAL A 260 -14.12 -9.88 -5.79
CA VAL A 260 -13.20 -10.86 -6.38
C VAL A 260 -13.66 -11.18 -7.81
N ILE A 261 -12.70 -11.27 -8.72
CA ILE A 261 -12.90 -11.52 -10.14
C ILE A 261 -12.20 -12.82 -10.53
N ASP A 262 -12.84 -13.62 -11.37
CA ASP A 262 -12.31 -14.88 -11.87
C ASP A 262 -11.47 -14.73 -13.17
N PRO A 263 -10.85 -15.80 -13.69
CA PRO A 263 -10.06 -15.79 -14.92
C PRO A 263 -10.82 -15.46 -16.21
N PHE A 264 -12.14 -15.39 -16.17
CA PHE A 264 -12.98 -14.96 -17.30
C PHE A 264 -13.33 -13.46 -17.22
N GLY A 265 -12.96 -12.79 -16.13
CA GLY A 265 -13.26 -11.39 -15.89
C GLY A 265 -14.61 -11.16 -15.20
N ASP A 266 -15.26 -12.22 -14.74
CA ASP A 266 -16.53 -12.17 -14.06
C ASP A 266 -16.37 -11.98 -12.54
N VAL A 267 -17.28 -11.21 -11.93
CA VAL A 267 -17.33 -11.03 -10.48
C VAL A 267 -17.93 -12.26 -9.83
N ILE A 268 -17.19 -12.94 -8.97
CA ILE A 268 -17.59 -14.20 -8.32
C ILE A 268 -17.89 -14.05 -6.82
N SER A 269 -17.76 -12.84 -6.27
CA SER A 269 -18.10 -12.53 -4.88
C SER A 269 -19.24 -11.53 -4.79
N ASP A 270 -19.68 -11.23 -3.57
CA ASP A 270 -20.41 -9.99 -3.32
C ASP A 270 -19.55 -8.77 -3.71
N VAL A 271 -20.23 -7.63 -3.93
CA VAL A 271 -19.58 -6.33 -4.14
C VAL A 271 -19.88 -5.47 -2.93
N ILE A 272 -18.89 -5.33 -2.05
CA ILE A 272 -19.10 -4.56 -0.82
C ILE A 272 -18.71 -3.11 -0.99
N ARG A 273 -19.54 -2.23 -0.40
CA ARG A 273 -19.37 -0.77 -0.36
C ARG A 273 -19.39 -0.22 1.05
N ASP A 274 -19.92 -1.00 1.98
CA ASP A 274 -19.92 -0.70 3.40
C ASP A 274 -18.73 -1.36 4.09
N GLU A 275 -18.35 -0.85 5.25
CA GLU A 275 -17.21 -1.35 6.00
C GLU A 275 -17.39 -2.82 6.42
N GLY A 276 -16.38 -3.64 6.14
CA GLY A 276 -16.38 -5.06 6.49
C GLY A 276 -15.29 -5.86 5.81
N LEU A 277 -15.27 -7.17 6.11
CA LEU A 277 -14.42 -8.14 5.43
C LEU A 277 -15.26 -8.92 4.40
N LEU A 278 -14.85 -8.87 3.14
CA LEU A 278 -15.39 -9.70 2.08
C LEU A 278 -14.63 -11.02 2.04
N TYR A 279 -15.34 -12.13 2.00
CA TYR A 279 -14.77 -13.48 1.82
C TYR A 279 -15.16 -14.06 0.48
N CYS A 280 -14.25 -14.80 -0.16
CA CYS A 280 -14.52 -15.51 -1.39
C CYS A 280 -13.69 -16.78 -1.46
N ASP A 281 -14.31 -17.86 -1.96
CA ASP A 281 -13.67 -19.15 -2.15
C ASP A 281 -13.45 -19.40 -3.65
N PHE A 282 -12.26 -19.91 -4.02
CA PHE A 282 -11.93 -20.35 -5.37
C PHE A 282 -10.84 -21.42 -5.38
N ASP A 283 -10.71 -22.18 -6.47
CA ASP A 283 -9.60 -23.07 -6.70
C ASP A 283 -8.57 -22.39 -7.63
N PRO A 284 -7.32 -22.12 -7.18
CA PRO A 284 -6.31 -21.50 -8.02
C PRO A 284 -5.95 -22.27 -9.30
N ASP A 285 -6.30 -23.56 -9.39
CA ASP A 285 -6.06 -24.37 -10.59
C ASP A 285 -7.13 -24.15 -11.70
N ASP A 286 -8.26 -23.51 -11.40
CA ASP A 286 -9.29 -23.16 -12.39
C ASP A 286 -8.80 -22.17 -13.46
N ILE A 287 -7.59 -21.64 -13.33
CA ILE A 287 -6.91 -20.85 -14.37
C ILE A 287 -6.44 -21.69 -15.57
N LEU A 288 -6.32 -23.01 -15.44
CA LEU A 288 -5.70 -23.85 -16.46
C LEU A 288 -6.57 -23.96 -17.73
N GLU A 289 -7.88 -24.16 -17.56
CA GLU A 289 -8.79 -24.25 -18.70
C GLU A 289 -8.84 -22.95 -19.51
N PRO A 290 -9.07 -21.76 -18.94
CA PRO A 290 -9.09 -20.51 -19.69
C PRO A 290 -7.75 -20.16 -20.35
N LYS A 291 -6.59 -20.58 -19.80
CA LYS A 291 -5.28 -20.44 -20.46
C LYS A 291 -5.15 -21.23 -21.77
N GLN A 292 -5.94 -22.30 -21.94
CA GLN A 292 -5.98 -23.01 -23.20
C GLN A 292 -6.48 -22.12 -24.36
N PHE A 293 -7.37 -21.16 -24.06
CA PHE A 293 -7.95 -20.27 -25.09
C PHE A 293 -7.01 -19.10 -25.41
N HIS A 294 -6.47 -18.43 -24.39
CA HIS A 294 -5.58 -17.28 -24.52
C HIS A 294 -4.56 -17.28 -23.39
N ASP A 295 -3.35 -17.69 -23.68
CA ASP A 295 -2.22 -17.56 -22.76
C ASP A 295 -1.21 -16.53 -23.32
N LEU A 296 -1.34 -15.28 -22.87
CA LEU A 296 -0.54 -14.15 -23.36
C LEU A 296 0.95 -14.28 -23.03
N SER A 297 1.30 -15.07 -22.02
CA SER A 297 2.70 -15.36 -21.68
C SER A 297 3.22 -16.67 -22.29
N GLY A 298 2.37 -17.37 -23.05
CA GLY A 298 2.67 -18.66 -23.66
C GLY A 298 2.27 -18.74 -25.12
N SER A 299 1.25 -19.55 -25.42
CA SER A 299 0.86 -19.90 -26.80
C SER A 299 0.27 -18.74 -27.62
N TYR A 300 -0.23 -17.67 -26.97
CA TYR A 300 -0.83 -16.52 -27.64
C TYR A 300 0.11 -15.31 -27.64
N ASN A 301 1.40 -15.53 -27.90
CA ASN A 301 2.44 -14.50 -27.98
C ASN A 301 3.40 -14.75 -29.16
N ARG A 302 4.11 -13.72 -29.53
CA ARG A 302 5.14 -13.68 -30.58
C ARG A 302 6.41 -13.07 -30.01
N PHE A 303 7.20 -13.89 -29.28
CA PHE A 303 8.47 -13.48 -28.66
C PHE A 303 9.55 -13.09 -29.68
N ASP A 304 9.34 -13.46 -30.93
CA ASP A 304 10.16 -13.02 -32.06
C ASP A 304 9.83 -11.61 -32.56
N ILE A 305 8.66 -11.04 -32.14
CA ILE A 305 8.21 -9.69 -32.50
C ILE A 305 8.35 -8.72 -31.33
N PHE A 306 7.99 -9.17 -30.10
CA PHE A 306 7.94 -8.33 -28.90
C PHE A 306 9.07 -8.69 -27.94
N ASP A 307 9.91 -7.69 -27.59
CA ASP A 307 10.97 -7.77 -26.58
C ASP A 307 10.69 -6.76 -25.47
N LEU A 308 10.15 -7.23 -24.33
CA LEU A 308 9.93 -6.39 -23.14
C LEU A 308 11.08 -6.60 -22.15
N ARG A 309 11.80 -5.51 -21.84
CA ARG A 309 12.85 -5.49 -20.83
C ARG A 309 12.43 -4.67 -19.62
N VAL A 310 12.50 -5.28 -18.44
CA VAL A 310 12.13 -4.66 -17.17
C VAL A 310 13.37 -4.48 -16.31
N ASN A 311 13.68 -3.24 -15.94
CA ASN A 311 14.75 -2.95 -15.00
C ASN A 311 14.22 -3.08 -13.57
N ARG A 312 14.71 -4.07 -12.83
CA ARG A 312 14.36 -4.36 -11.43
C ARG A 312 15.40 -3.88 -10.41
N ALA A 313 16.33 -3.03 -10.83
CA ALA A 313 17.26 -2.44 -9.88
C ALA A 313 16.52 -1.51 -8.91
N ARG A 314 16.79 -1.67 -7.60
CA ARG A 314 16.36 -0.69 -6.60
C ARG A 314 17.11 0.60 -6.84
N ARG A 315 16.39 1.73 -6.82
CA ARG A 315 17.01 3.06 -6.94
C ARG A 315 17.33 3.61 -5.57
N GLU A 316 18.60 3.74 -5.30
CA GLU A 316 19.11 4.43 -4.13
C GLU A 316 19.64 5.83 -4.53
N PRO A 317 19.53 6.85 -3.66
CA PRO A 317 19.98 8.22 -3.97
C PRO A 317 21.50 8.31 -4.18
N VAL A 318 22.26 7.39 -3.59
CA VAL A 318 23.71 7.29 -3.72
C VAL A 318 24.15 5.85 -3.51
N THR A 319 25.18 5.44 -4.26
CA THR A 319 25.88 4.18 -4.02
C THR A 319 27.26 4.52 -3.46
N PHE A 320 27.53 4.14 -2.21
CA PHE A 320 28.84 4.27 -1.62
C PHE A 320 29.73 3.13 -2.10
N VAL A 321 30.86 3.47 -2.71
CA VAL A 321 31.88 2.50 -3.15
C VAL A 321 33.08 2.61 -2.23
N ASN A 322 33.67 1.45 -1.87
CA ASN A 322 34.76 1.36 -0.91
C ASN A 322 34.42 1.96 0.47
N ASP A 323 33.16 1.83 0.88
CA ASP A 323 32.71 2.28 2.19
C ASP A 323 33.35 1.40 3.28
N VAL A 324 34.21 2.01 4.10
CA VAL A 324 34.76 1.37 5.28
C VAL A 324 33.87 1.74 6.45
N PRO A 325 33.28 0.75 7.18
CA PRO A 325 32.43 1.05 8.31
C PRO A 325 33.14 1.99 9.29
N PHE A 326 32.45 3.06 9.70
CA PHE A 326 32.95 3.94 10.75
C PHE A 326 32.97 3.15 12.07
N GLU A 327 34.16 2.70 12.49
CA GLU A 327 34.33 2.18 13.84
C GLU A 327 34.19 3.38 14.79
N ALA A 328 33.16 3.38 15.60
CA ALA A 328 33.01 4.33 16.69
C ALA A 328 34.25 4.18 17.56
N ARG A 329 35.19 5.16 17.50
CA ARG A 329 36.25 5.23 18.47
C ARG A 329 35.60 5.33 19.83
N ASP A 330 35.93 4.42 20.72
CA ASP A 330 35.52 4.50 22.13
C ASP A 330 35.82 5.94 22.56
N SER A 331 34.79 6.71 22.85
CA SER A 331 34.92 8.02 23.43
C SER A 331 35.65 7.81 24.75
N ALA A 332 36.90 8.24 24.81
CA ALA A 332 37.63 8.29 26.06
C ALA A 332 36.71 8.91 27.12
N PRO A 333 36.65 8.35 28.35
CA PRO A 333 35.76 8.89 29.35
C PRO A 333 36.07 10.37 29.53
N ALA A 334 35.05 11.23 29.43
CA ALA A 334 35.21 12.66 29.60
C ALA A 334 35.95 12.89 30.92
N ALA A 335 37.14 13.53 30.82
CA ALA A 335 37.90 13.93 31.97
C ALA A 335 36.98 14.75 32.88
N ALA A 336 36.79 14.30 34.11
CA ALA A 336 35.99 15.01 35.11
C ALA A 336 36.63 16.40 35.30
N HIS A 337 35.92 17.44 34.89
CA HIS A 337 36.30 18.79 35.23
C HIS A 337 36.24 18.93 36.76
N PRO A 338 37.32 19.36 37.43
CA PRO A 338 37.29 19.62 38.86
C PRO A 338 36.28 20.75 39.12
N HIS A 339 35.33 20.51 40.01
CA HIS A 339 34.45 21.55 40.50
C HIS A 339 35.28 22.69 41.09
N PRO A 340 35.01 23.97 40.77
CA PRO A 340 35.61 25.10 41.45
C PRO A 340 35.15 25.10 42.92
N GLU A 341 36.14 25.17 43.84
CA GLU A 341 35.87 25.35 45.26
C GLU A 341 35.06 26.64 45.50
N PRO A 342 34.11 26.66 46.45
CA PRO A 342 33.38 27.86 46.78
C PRO A 342 34.30 28.92 47.37
N ALA A 343 34.26 30.10 46.79
CA ALA A 343 35.02 31.27 47.29
C ALA A 343 34.69 31.56 48.76
N ALA A 344 35.70 31.66 49.59
CA ALA A 344 35.58 32.07 50.99
C ALA A 344 34.99 33.47 51.09
N GLY A 345 33.88 33.60 51.82
CA GLY A 345 33.24 34.89 52.09
C GLY A 345 34.11 35.85 52.88
N PRO A 346 33.85 37.15 52.80
CA PRO A 346 34.66 38.17 53.45
C PRO A 346 34.54 38.12 54.98
N VAL A 347 35.70 38.18 55.65
CA VAL A 347 35.80 38.31 57.09
C VAL A 347 35.35 39.70 57.48
N GLU A 348 34.26 39.83 58.25
CA GLU A 348 33.90 41.07 58.91
C GLU A 348 34.92 41.43 60.00
N SER A 349 35.65 42.54 59.81
CA SER A 349 36.41 43.19 60.87
C SER A 349 35.48 44.11 61.72
N ARG A 350 35.24 43.68 62.94
CA ARG A 350 34.72 44.60 63.95
C ARG A 350 35.76 45.68 64.30
N LYS A 351 35.38 46.94 64.09
CA LYS A 351 35.56 48.01 65.06
C LYS A 351 34.55 49.13 64.70
#